data_704ed1df47d6a4fdafda672d7f9de780
#
_entry.id   704ed1df47d6a4fdafda672d7f9de780
#
_cell.length_a   1.000
_cell.length_b   1.000
_cell.length_c   1.000
_cell.angle_alpha   90.00
_cell.angle_beta   90.00
_cell.angle_gamma   90.00
#
_symmetry.space_group_name_H-M   'P 1'
#
loop_
_entity.id
_entity.type
_entity.pdbx_description
1 polymer ?
#
loop_
_entity_poly.entity_id
_entity_poly.type
_entity_poly.pdbx_seq_one_letter_code
_entity_poly.pdbx_strand_id
1 'polypeptide(L)'
;MGIPGEDLDRSHTATEFVAWFNGHPDYRDHQFDFSAERVAVVGVGNVAVDVARILCRTPDELAETDIADHALEVLSESKVREVIMLGRRGPLQAAFTNPEVRELGELPGADIHVPPEDVRLDSLSQAELDNTDDDNLQKKMTILEDFAERPREGKERLLTLRFLVSPTELIAGDDGGVRAMRIVRNELISDAGKLRPRATEQTEELPVDLVFRSVGYRGLPTEGLPFNESWGVIPNESGRVTDPETGRSVRGMYVSGWIKRGPTGVIGTNKKDGTETAGAMLEDAGSSSVLDPAHPDPSALDALVRERQPHLVNYADWSRLDALEQARGEAGGRPRVKFVSRAEMRAALAAS
;
A
#
# COMPACT_ATOMS: atom_id res chain seq x y z
N MET A 1 0.11 5.62 13.40
CA MET A 1 -0.39 7.01 13.53
C MET A 1 0.11 7.62 14.83
N GLY A 2 0.21 6.83 15.89
CA GLY A 2 0.62 7.29 17.22
C GLY A 2 -0.46 8.09 17.94
N ILE A 3 -1.71 7.75 17.73
CA ILE A 3 -2.86 8.42 18.34
C ILE A 3 -3.55 7.51 19.38
N PRO A 4 -4.23 8.07 20.39
CA PRO A 4 -5.02 7.28 21.32
C PRO A 4 -6.06 6.40 20.60
N GLY A 5 -6.23 5.18 21.10
CA GLY A 5 -7.19 4.22 20.53
C GLY A 5 -6.76 3.55 19.23
N GLU A 6 -5.55 3.78 18.73
CA GLU A 6 -5.06 3.20 17.47
C GLU A 6 -5.11 1.66 17.45
N ASP A 7 -4.99 1.04 18.61
CA ASP A 7 -4.94 -0.42 18.76
C ASP A 7 -6.29 -1.01 19.26
N LEU A 8 -7.39 -0.26 19.18
CA LEU A 8 -8.74 -0.78 19.46
C LEU A 8 -9.12 -1.89 18.47
N ASP A 9 -9.98 -2.79 18.89
CA ASP A 9 -10.60 -3.75 18.00
C ASP A 9 -11.26 -3.04 16.82
N ARG A 10 -11.19 -3.63 15.62
CA ARG A 10 -11.66 -3.03 14.35
C ARG A 10 -10.80 -1.85 13.85
N SER A 11 -9.55 -1.72 14.35
CA SER A 11 -8.53 -0.84 13.78
C SER A 11 -7.36 -1.66 13.24
N HIS A 12 -7.30 -1.81 11.94
CA HIS A 12 -6.34 -2.66 11.22
C HIS A 12 -5.36 -1.85 10.37
N THR A 13 -4.24 -2.47 9.98
CA THR A 13 -3.40 -1.88 8.94
C THR A 13 -3.93 -2.25 7.54
N ALA A 14 -3.79 -1.37 6.58
CA ALA A 14 -4.10 -1.67 5.19
C ALA A 14 -3.27 -2.84 4.65
N THR A 15 -2.04 -3.03 5.16
CA THR A 15 -1.15 -4.14 4.80
C THR A 15 -1.75 -5.50 5.13
N GLU A 16 -2.32 -5.64 6.34
CA GLU A 16 -2.98 -6.88 6.77
C GLU A 16 -4.17 -7.21 5.87
N PHE A 17 -5.00 -6.22 5.59
CA PHE A 17 -6.17 -6.41 4.73
C PHE A 17 -5.77 -6.73 3.28
N VAL A 18 -4.81 -6.02 2.70
CA VAL A 18 -4.31 -6.29 1.35
C VAL A 18 -3.68 -7.68 1.24
N ALA A 19 -2.88 -8.08 2.22
CA ALA A 19 -2.30 -9.41 2.25
C ALA A 19 -3.36 -10.50 2.39
N TRP A 20 -4.39 -10.27 3.22
CA TRP A 20 -5.49 -11.20 3.45
C TRP A 20 -6.32 -11.43 2.18
N PHE A 21 -6.82 -10.39 1.53
CA PHE A 21 -7.65 -10.58 0.34
C PHE A 21 -6.84 -11.07 -0.88
N ASN A 22 -5.52 -10.87 -0.88
CA ASN A 22 -4.62 -11.44 -1.87
C ASN A 22 -4.20 -12.89 -1.58
N GLY A 23 -4.61 -13.46 -0.45
CA GLY A 23 -4.36 -14.86 -0.10
C GLY A 23 -2.94 -15.13 0.40
N HIS A 24 -2.27 -14.13 1.01
CA HIS A 24 -0.97 -14.36 1.61
C HIS A 24 -1.08 -15.35 2.77
N PRO A 25 -0.29 -16.46 2.81
CA PRO A 25 -0.48 -17.55 3.78
C PRO A 25 -0.41 -17.13 5.25
N ASP A 26 0.38 -16.11 5.58
CA ASP A 26 0.54 -15.62 6.96
C ASP A 26 -0.62 -14.74 7.43
N TYR A 27 -1.48 -14.29 6.51
CA TYR A 27 -2.59 -13.40 6.78
C TYR A 27 -3.96 -14.04 6.55
N ARG A 28 -3.98 -15.29 6.05
CA ARG A 28 -5.21 -16.01 5.72
C ARG A 28 -6.22 -16.05 6.87
N ASP A 29 -5.75 -16.26 8.10
CA ASP A 29 -6.59 -16.46 9.27
C ASP A 29 -6.96 -15.17 10.01
N HIS A 30 -6.56 -13.99 9.46
CA HIS A 30 -6.99 -12.69 9.99
C HIS A 30 -8.51 -12.56 9.90
N GLN A 31 -9.09 -11.91 10.91
CA GLN A 31 -10.52 -11.66 10.98
C GLN A 31 -10.79 -10.16 10.85
N PHE A 32 -11.73 -9.80 9.99
CA PHE A 32 -12.20 -8.44 9.81
C PHE A 32 -13.72 -8.42 10.01
N ASP A 33 -14.21 -7.48 10.82
CA ASP A 33 -15.63 -7.35 11.10
C ASP A 33 -16.31 -6.46 10.04
N PHE A 34 -16.82 -7.07 8.98
CA PHE A 34 -17.59 -6.37 7.94
C PHE A 34 -19.11 -6.32 8.24
N SER A 35 -19.54 -6.57 9.48
CA SER A 35 -20.87 -6.13 9.94
C SER A 35 -20.93 -4.61 10.13
N ALA A 36 -19.76 -3.95 10.16
CA ALA A 36 -19.59 -2.50 10.13
C ALA A 36 -20.23 -1.87 8.88
N GLU A 37 -21.01 -0.82 9.05
CA GLU A 37 -21.61 -0.10 7.93
C GLU A 37 -20.74 1.05 7.42
N ARG A 38 -19.92 1.65 8.31
CA ARG A 38 -19.05 2.80 8.01
C ARG A 38 -17.59 2.50 8.26
N VAL A 39 -16.79 2.66 7.22
CA VAL A 39 -15.37 2.34 7.23
C VAL A 39 -14.54 3.58 6.93
N ALA A 40 -13.54 3.87 7.77
CA ALA A 40 -12.54 4.88 7.46
C ALA A 40 -11.26 4.25 6.90
N VAL A 41 -10.74 4.82 5.82
CA VAL A 41 -9.43 4.50 5.26
C VAL A 41 -8.51 5.71 5.45
N VAL A 42 -7.57 5.60 6.38
CA VAL A 42 -6.66 6.71 6.71
C VAL A 42 -5.48 6.70 5.77
N GLY A 43 -5.51 7.59 4.79
CA GLY A 43 -4.49 7.73 3.74
C GLY A 43 -5.13 7.95 2.36
N VAL A 44 -4.35 8.57 1.46
CA VAL A 44 -4.75 8.87 0.08
C VAL A 44 -3.62 8.51 -0.90
N GLY A 45 -3.06 7.32 -0.72
CA GLY A 45 -2.12 6.69 -1.64
C GLY A 45 -2.76 5.50 -2.37
N ASN A 46 -2.04 4.86 -3.31
CA ASN A 46 -2.59 3.76 -4.11
C ASN A 46 -3.10 2.59 -3.27
N VAL A 47 -2.41 2.24 -2.16
CA VAL A 47 -2.88 1.17 -1.26
C VAL A 47 -4.21 1.54 -0.57
N ALA A 48 -4.40 2.82 -0.23
CA ALA A 48 -5.70 3.29 0.31
C ALA A 48 -6.80 3.19 -0.76
N VAL A 49 -6.47 3.48 -2.01
CA VAL A 49 -7.38 3.29 -3.16
C VAL A 49 -7.74 1.82 -3.32
N ASP A 50 -6.77 0.89 -3.22
CA ASP A 50 -7.03 -0.55 -3.31
C ASP A 50 -7.98 -1.02 -2.21
N VAL A 51 -7.75 -0.59 -0.96
CA VAL A 51 -8.64 -0.90 0.17
C VAL A 51 -10.07 -0.37 -0.09
N ALA A 52 -10.20 0.90 -0.49
CA ALA A 52 -11.48 1.50 -0.78
C ALA A 52 -12.20 0.80 -1.95
N ARG A 53 -11.45 0.45 -3.02
CA ARG A 53 -11.96 -0.27 -4.18
C ARG A 53 -12.55 -1.62 -3.79
N ILE A 54 -11.82 -2.44 -3.01
CA ILE A 54 -12.29 -3.75 -2.56
C ILE A 54 -13.55 -3.63 -1.70
N LEU A 55 -13.61 -2.65 -0.80
CA LEU A 55 -14.78 -2.41 0.06
C LEU A 55 -16.01 -1.90 -0.71
N CYS A 56 -15.79 -1.24 -1.86
CA CYS A 56 -16.86 -0.65 -2.67
C CYS A 56 -17.34 -1.54 -3.83
N ARG A 57 -16.61 -2.59 -4.19
CA ARG A 57 -17.02 -3.54 -5.22
C ARG A 57 -18.12 -4.47 -4.74
N THR A 58 -18.99 -4.86 -5.65
CA THR A 58 -20.00 -5.88 -5.41
C THR A 58 -19.38 -7.28 -5.35
N PRO A 59 -20.05 -8.27 -4.73
CA PRO A 59 -19.59 -9.66 -4.75
C PRO A 59 -19.36 -10.20 -6.16
N ASP A 60 -20.24 -9.87 -7.12
CA ASP A 60 -20.14 -10.32 -8.51
C ASP A 60 -18.87 -9.75 -9.18
N GLU A 61 -18.57 -8.47 -8.99
CA GLU A 61 -17.33 -7.87 -9.48
C GLU A 61 -16.08 -8.50 -8.87
N LEU A 62 -16.11 -8.79 -7.56
CA LEU A 62 -15.00 -9.47 -6.89
C LEU A 62 -14.81 -10.91 -7.38
N ALA A 63 -15.89 -11.61 -7.67
CA ALA A 63 -15.87 -12.98 -8.16
C ALA A 63 -15.22 -13.11 -9.55
N GLU A 64 -15.17 -12.06 -10.36
CA GLU A 64 -14.47 -12.03 -11.66
C GLU A 64 -12.95 -11.81 -11.51
N THR A 65 -12.45 -11.56 -10.31
CA THR A 65 -11.04 -11.26 -10.06
C THR A 65 -10.29 -12.49 -9.52
N ASP A 66 -9.01 -12.31 -9.23
CA ASP A 66 -8.16 -13.29 -8.56
C ASP A 66 -8.15 -13.14 -7.04
N ILE A 67 -9.14 -12.46 -6.44
CA ILE A 67 -9.31 -12.38 -4.98
C ILE A 67 -9.32 -13.78 -4.35
N ALA A 68 -8.74 -13.93 -3.16
CA ALA A 68 -8.74 -15.23 -2.46
C ALA A 68 -10.16 -15.65 -2.06
N ASP A 69 -10.49 -16.94 -2.18
CA ASP A 69 -11.85 -17.47 -1.96
C ASP A 69 -12.38 -17.16 -0.55
N HIS A 70 -11.55 -17.30 0.49
CA HIS A 70 -11.94 -16.97 1.86
C HIS A 70 -12.29 -15.49 2.04
N ALA A 71 -11.63 -14.60 1.28
CA ALA A 71 -11.91 -13.17 1.32
C ALA A 71 -13.21 -12.85 0.54
N LEU A 72 -13.41 -13.48 -0.62
CA LEU A 72 -14.65 -13.35 -1.38
C LEU A 72 -15.87 -13.80 -0.56
N GLU A 73 -15.76 -14.93 0.14
CA GLU A 73 -16.83 -15.45 1.00
C GLU A 73 -17.23 -14.43 2.09
N VAL A 74 -16.24 -13.91 2.82
CA VAL A 74 -16.47 -12.93 3.89
C VAL A 74 -17.00 -11.60 3.35
N LEU A 75 -16.41 -11.08 2.27
CA LEU A 75 -16.83 -9.81 1.66
C LEU A 75 -18.20 -9.88 1.01
N SER A 76 -18.65 -11.06 0.60
CA SER A 76 -20.01 -11.27 0.06
C SER A 76 -21.12 -11.02 1.10
N GLU A 77 -20.80 -11.20 2.38
CA GLU A 77 -21.70 -10.94 3.51
C GLU A 77 -21.54 -9.53 4.11
N SER A 78 -20.68 -8.69 3.51
CA SER A 78 -20.33 -7.36 4.00
C SER A 78 -21.56 -6.43 4.10
N LYS A 79 -21.66 -5.72 5.22
CA LYS A 79 -22.69 -4.68 5.46
C LYS A 79 -22.18 -3.26 5.18
N VAL A 80 -20.97 -3.11 4.68
CA VAL A 80 -20.37 -1.81 4.39
C VAL A 80 -21.24 -1.01 3.41
N ARG A 81 -21.61 0.20 3.81
CA ARG A 81 -22.41 1.15 3.04
C ARG A 81 -21.65 2.45 2.73
N GLU A 82 -20.74 2.83 3.62
CA GLU A 82 -20.00 4.05 3.49
C GLU A 82 -18.49 3.79 3.72
N VAL A 83 -17.68 4.24 2.77
CA VAL A 83 -16.22 4.21 2.87
C VAL A 83 -15.70 5.65 2.80
N ILE A 84 -14.91 6.07 3.79
CA ILE A 84 -14.42 7.44 3.91
C ILE A 84 -12.89 7.41 3.86
N MET A 85 -12.30 7.91 2.79
CA MET A 85 -10.85 8.09 2.68
C MET A 85 -10.43 9.43 3.26
N LEU A 86 -9.38 9.44 4.09
CA LEU A 86 -8.93 10.64 4.81
C LEU A 86 -7.51 11.02 4.42
N GLY A 87 -7.35 12.21 3.83
CA GLY A 87 -6.07 12.80 3.46
C GLY A 87 -5.66 13.95 4.38
N ARG A 88 -4.49 13.86 5.03
CA ARG A 88 -4.01 14.93 5.92
C ARG A 88 -3.56 16.20 5.19
N ARG A 89 -3.23 16.10 3.91
CA ARG A 89 -2.87 17.23 3.03
C ARG A 89 -4.01 17.51 2.05
N GLY A 90 -3.82 18.52 1.20
CA GLY A 90 -4.78 18.89 0.18
C GLY A 90 -4.90 17.88 -0.96
N PRO A 91 -5.90 18.07 -1.84
CA PRO A 91 -6.14 17.20 -2.98
C PRO A 91 -4.95 17.17 -3.96
N LEU A 92 -4.27 18.30 -4.15
CA LEU A 92 -3.10 18.39 -5.02
C LEU A 92 -1.95 17.48 -4.54
N GLN A 93 -1.75 17.37 -3.21
CA GLN A 93 -0.70 16.57 -2.59
C GLN A 93 -1.09 15.11 -2.34
N ALA A 94 -2.27 14.67 -2.81
CA ALA A 94 -2.67 13.26 -2.72
C ALA A 94 -1.68 12.36 -3.48
N ALA A 95 -1.33 11.22 -2.87
CA ALA A 95 -0.25 10.35 -3.35
C ALA A 95 -0.72 9.25 -4.32
N PHE A 96 -2.02 9.10 -4.54
CA PHE A 96 -2.55 8.19 -5.56
C PHE A 96 -2.22 8.68 -6.97
N THR A 97 -2.13 7.76 -7.91
CA THR A 97 -1.95 8.07 -9.34
C THR A 97 -3.30 8.36 -10.01
N ASN A 98 -3.28 9.09 -11.12
CA ASN A 98 -4.49 9.47 -11.84
C ASN A 98 -5.30 8.27 -12.36
N PRO A 99 -4.70 7.20 -12.90
CA PRO A 99 -5.44 6.01 -13.28
C PRO A 99 -6.20 5.40 -12.10
N GLU A 100 -5.53 5.22 -10.96
CA GLU A 100 -6.10 4.60 -9.77
C GLU A 100 -7.31 5.37 -9.20
N VAL A 101 -7.18 6.69 -9.05
CA VAL A 101 -8.30 7.48 -8.51
C VAL A 101 -9.45 7.59 -9.51
N ARG A 102 -9.18 7.60 -10.82
CA ARG A 102 -10.23 7.63 -11.84
C ARG A 102 -11.14 6.41 -11.78
N GLU A 103 -10.55 5.21 -11.60
CA GLU A 103 -11.31 3.97 -11.47
C GLU A 103 -12.31 3.99 -10.31
N LEU A 104 -12.03 4.73 -9.23
CA LEU A 104 -12.98 4.87 -8.12
C LEU A 104 -14.28 5.55 -8.54
N GLY A 105 -14.23 6.41 -9.54
CA GLY A 105 -15.42 7.06 -10.12
C GLY A 105 -16.20 6.20 -11.10
N GLU A 106 -15.68 5.01 -11.44
CA GLU A 106 -16.24 4.09 -12.42
C GLU A 106 -16.86 2.83 -11.75
N LEU A 107 -16.84 2.76 -10.41
CA LEU A 107 -17.37 1.61 -9.66
C LEU A 107 -18.89 1.49 -9.84
N PRO A 108 -19.39 0.36 -10.34
CA PRO A 108 -20.84 0.17 -10.57
C PRO A 108 -21.65 0.22 -9.28
N GLY A 109 -21.13 -0.34 -8.18
CA GLY A 109 -21.84 -0.49 -6.90
C GLY A 109 -21.70 0.68 -5.94
N ALA A 110 -20.93 1.73 -6.27
CA ALA A 110 -20.68 2.85 -5.36
C ALA A 110 -20.78 4.21 -6.04
N ASP A 111 -21.46 5.14 -5.37
CA ASP A 111 -21.33 6.56 -5.68
C ASP A 111 -20.02 7.11 -5.12
N ILE A 112 -19.38 8.04 -5.84
CA ILE A 112 -18.20 8.76 -5.33
C ILE A 112 -18.56 10.20 -5.02
N HIS A 113 -17.96 10.74 -3.96
CA HIS A 113 -18.18 12.12 -3.54
C HIS A 113 -16.90 12.73 -2.96
N VAL A 114 -16.64 13.97 -3.32
CA VAL A 114 -15.65 14.83 -2.64
C VAL A 114 -16.37 16.08 -2.20
N PRO A 115 -16.34 16.48 -0.90
CA PRO A 115 -16.94 17.72 -0.46
C PRO A 115 -16.38 18.90 -1.27
N PRO A 116 -17.21 19.81 -1.80
CA PRO A 116 -16.74 20.91 -2.64
C PRO A 116 -15.71 21.83 -1.98
N GLU A 117 -15.74 21.94 -0.66
CA GLU A 117 -14.73 22.66 0.12
C GLU A 117 -13.38 21.96 0.16
N ASP A 118 -13.33 20.64 -0.02
CA ASP A 118 -12.11 19.84 0.04
C ASP A 118 -11.34 19.81 -1.29
N VAL A 119 -11.96 20.21 -2.42
CA VAL A 119 -11.28 20.38 -3.71
C VAL A 119 -10.78 21.81 -3.94
N ARG A 120 -11.18 22.78 -3.11
CA ARG A 120 -10.69 24.15 -3.21
C ARG A 120 -9.23 24.21 -2.78
N LEU A 121 -8.40 24.69 -3.69
CA LEU A 121 -6.99 24.91 -3.37
C LEU A 121 -6.82 26.15 -2.49
N ASP A 122 -6.01 26.02 -1.45
CA ASP A 122 -5.46 27.16 -0.73
C ASP A 122 -4.41 27.89 -1.59
N SER A 123 -4.00 29.09 -1.16
CA SER A 123 -3.05 29.92 -1.92
C SER A 123 -1.69 29.26 -2.16
N LEU A 124 -1.22 28.38 -1.23
CA LEU A 124 0.04 27.69 -1.35
C LEU A 124 -0.07 26.56 -2.38
N SER A 125 -1.13 25.78 -2.33
CA SER A 125 -1.40 24.71 -3.31
C SER A 125 -1.67 25.29 -4.70
N GLN A 126 -2.38 26.43 -4.81
CA GLN A 126 -2.55 27.10 -6.08
C GLN A 126 -1.23 27.55 -6.67
N ALA A 127 -0.37 28.16 -5.86
CA ALA A 127 0.96 28.57 -6.30
C ALA A 127 1.84 27.37 -6.71
N GLU A 128 1.72 26.21 -6.05
CA GLU A 128 2.40 24.98 -6.46
C GLU A 128 1.90 24.52 -7.85
N LEU A 129 0.58 24.53 -8.06
CA LEU A 129 -0.02 24.15 -9.35
C LEU A 129 0.36 25.10 -10.47
N ASP A 130 0.36 26.43 -10.22
CA ASP A 130 0.68 27.46 -11.21
C ASP A 130 2.16 27.45 -11.63
N ASN A 131 3.05 26.96 -10.78
CA ASN A 131 4.49 26.92 -11.01
C ASN A 131 5.04 25.54 -11.42
N THR A 132 4.17 24.57 -11.68
CA THR A 132 4.58 23.22 -12.09
C THR A 132 4.36 23.01 -13.57
N ASP A 133 5.30 22.29 -14.21
CA ASP A 133 5.15 21.76 -15.57
C ASP A 133 4.55 20.33 -15.59
N ASP A 134 4.10 19.81 -14.42
CA ASP A 134 3.57 18.46 -14.30
C ASP A 134 2.06 18.43 -14.60
N ASP A 135 1.72 18.11 -15.84
CA ASP A 135 0.33 17.92 -16.29
C ASP A 135 -0.47 16.92 -15.44
N ASN A 136 0.19 16.02 -14.71
CA ASN A 136 -0.50 15.04 -13.89
C ASN A 136 -1.19 15.68 -12.68
N LEU A 137 -0.64 16.78 -12.15
CA LEU A 137 -1.28 17.52 -11.05
C LEU A 137 -2.57 18.17 -11.52
N GLN A 138 -2.54 18.83 -12.69
CA GLN A 138 -3.75 19.43 -13.29
C GLN A 138 -4.83 18.36 -13.57
N LYS A 139 -4.43 17.23 -14.17
CA LYS A 139 -5.36 16.11 -14.44
C LYS A 139 -5.96 15.54 -13.16
N LYS A 140 -5.18 15.45 -12.08
CA LYS A 140 -5.66 15.01 -10.77
C LYS A 140 -6.76 15.93 -10.24
N MET A 141 -6.51 17.24 -10.29
CA MET A 141 -7.51 18.22 -9.85
C MET A 141 -8.80 18.11 -10.65
N THR A 142 -8.70 18.04 -11.99
CA THR A 142 -9.89 17.87 -12.86
C THR A 142 -10.71 16.63 -12.49
N ILE A 143 -10.07 15.49 -12.15
CA ILE A 143 -10.78 14.27 -11.71
C ILE A 143 -11.51 14.51 -10.38
N LEU A 144 -10.84 15.16 -9.42
CA LEU A 144 -11.42 15.38 -8.09
C LEU A 144 -12.53 16.44 -8.10
N GLU A 145 -12.41 17.47 -8.96
CA GLU A 145 -13.46 18.47 -9.20
C GLU A 145 -14.70 17.82 -9.84
N ASP A 146 -14.52 16.93 -10.84
CA ASP A 146 -15.62 16.15 -11.40
C ASP A 146 -16.33 15.33 -10.32
N PHE A 147 -15.60 14.70 -9.40
CA PHE A 147 -16.21 13.96 -8.29
C PHE A 147 -16.98 14.84 -7.31
N ALA A 148 -16.52 16.09 -7.11
CA ALA A 148 -17.20 17.04 -6.26
C ALA A 148 -18.52 17.58 -6.88
N GLU A 149 -18.56 17.69 -8.21
CA GLU A 149 -19.71 18.18 -8.97
C GLU A 149 -20.69 17.07 -9.35
N ARG A 150 -20.24 15.81 -9.34
CA ARG A 150 -21.01 14.66 -9.79
C ARG A 150 -22.25 14.43 -8.91
N PRO A 151 -23.46 14.35 -9.47
CA PRO A 151 -24.64 14.01 -8.69
C PRO A 151 -24.57 12.56 -8.22
N ARG A 152 -25.08 12.27 -7.03
CA ARG A 152 -25.25 10.91 -6.54
C ARG A 152 -26.36 10.21 -7.29
N GLU A 153 -26.13 8.98 -7.73
CA GLU A 153 -27.10 8.13 -8.43
C GLU A 153 -27.94 7.28 -7.46
N GLY A 154 -27.56 7.24 -6.17
CA GLY A 154 -28.23 6.45 -5.14
C GLY A 154 -27.80 4.99 -5.15
N LYS A 155 -26.54 4.73 -5.52
CA LYS A 155 -25.95 3.39 -5.47
C LYS A 155 -25.92 2.84 -4.06
N GLU A 156 -25.68 1.55 -3.93
CA GLU A 156 -25.73 0.84 -2.66
C GLU A 156 -24.68 1.33 -1.65
N ARG A 157 -23.53 1.76 -2.15
CA ARG A 157 -22.41 2.25 -1.36
C ARG A 157 -22.07 3.70 -1.72
N LEU A 158 -21.46 4.38 -0.75
CA LEU A 158 -20.92 5.73 -0.93
C LEU A 158 -19.43 5.72 -0.59
N LEU A 159 -18.61 6.17 -1.52
CA LEU A 159 -17.19 6.46 -1.30
C LEU A 159 -16.99 7.96 -1.19
N THR A 160 -16.51 8.42 -0.04
CA THR A 160 -16.21 9.84 0.21
C THR A 160 -14.71 10.05 0.37
N LEU A 161 -14.13 11.01 -0.37
CA LEU A 161 -12.75 11.44 -0.19
C LEU A 161 -12.72 12.76 0.56
N ARG A 162 -12.07 12.80 1.73
CA ARG A 162 -11.89 13.98 2.56
C ARG A 162 -10.42 14.40 2.53
N PHE A 163 -10.17 15.70 2.35
CA PHE A 163 -8.83 16.27 2.34
C PHE A 163 -8.64 17.28 3.47
N LEU A 164 -7.37 17.56 3.81
CA LEU A 164 -7.00 18.45 4.91
C LEU A 164 -7.62 18.02 6.25
N VAL A 165 -7.68 16.70 6.50
CA VAL A 165 -8.18 16.14 7.77
C VAL A 165 -7.21 15.10 8.30
N SER A 166 -6.98 15.10 9.61
CA SER A 166 -6.14 14.12 10.30
C SER A 166 -6.90 13.50 11.46
N PRO A 167 -6.83 12.16 11.64
CA PRO A 167 -7.31 11.52 12.85
C PRO A 167 -6.43 11.93 14.05
N THR A 168 -7.08 12.17 15.19
CA THR A 168 -6.41 12.51 16.46
C THR A 168 -6.70 11.50 17.56
N GLU A 169 -7.77 10.71 17.43
CA GLU A 169 -8.16 9.67 18.38
C GLU A 169 -9.15 8.70 17.73
N LEU A 170 -9.06 7.42 18.06
CA LEU A 170 -10.14 6.46 17.84
C LEU A 170 -10.90 6.25 19.16
N ILE A 171 -12.20 6.34 19.10
CA ILE A 171 -13.10 6.32 20.25
C ILE A 171 -13.73 4.93 20.35
N ALA A 172 -13.57 4.30 21.52
CA ALA A 172 -14.13 2.98 21.78
C ALA A 172 -15.65 3.02 21.95
N GLY A 173 -16.31 1.97 21.48
CA GLY A 173 -17.67 1.62 21.84
C GLY A 173 -17.72 0.79 23.13
N ASP A 174 -18.93 0.43 23.56
CA ASP A 174 -19.15 -0.38 24.76
C ASP A 174 -18.65 -1.82 24.61
N ASP A 175 -18.46 -2.27 23.37
CA ASP A 175 -17.93 -3.60 23.00
C ASP A 175 -16.38 -3.62 22.90
N GLY A 176 -15.72 -2.48 23.14
CA GLY A 176 -14.27 -2.35 23.07
C GLY A 176 -13.71 -2.09 21.67
N GLY A 177 -14.54 -2.16 20.62
CA GLY A 177 -14.15 -1.83 19.25
C GLY A 177 -14.32 -0.34 18.93
N VAL A 178 -13.86 0.06 17.75
CA VAL A 178 -14.04 1.44 17.27
C VAL A 178 -15.54 1.73 17.05
N ARG A 179 -16.02 2.88 17.54
CA ARG A 179 -17.36 3.44 17.24
C ARG A 179 -17.31 4.79 16.55
N ALA A 180 -16.21 5.52 16.71
CA ALA A 180 -16.01 6.83 16.08
C ALA A 180 -14.53 7.18 15.99
N MET A 181 -14.22 8.14 15.13
CA MET A 181 -12.91 8.74 14.98
C MET A 181 -13.01 10.25 15.21
N ARG A 182 -12.17 10.80 16.09
CA ARG A 182 -12.01 12.25 16.16
C ARG A 182 -11.01 12.69 15.12
N ILE A 183 -11.41 13.63 14.28
CA ILE A 183 -10.56 14.24 13.26
C ILE A 183 -10.39 15.72 13.52
N VAL A 184 -9.31 16.30 13.03
CA VAL A 184 -9.02 17.73 13.06
C VAL A 184 -8.86 18.24 11.63
N ARG A 185 -9.39 19.43 11.34
CA ARG A 185 -9.13 20.13 10.09
C ARG A 185 -7.68 20.63 10.06
N ASN A 186 -6.99 20.44 8.95
CA ASN A 186 -5.66 20.97 8.74
C ASN A 186 -5.67 22.18 7.82
N GLU A 187 -4.66 23.01 7.94
CA GLU A 187 -4.21 23.97 6.94
C GLU A 187 -2.82 23.59 6.44
N LEU A 188 -2.46 24.05 5.25
CA LEU A 188 -1.11 23.85 4.74
C LEU A 188 -0.21 25.03 5.12
N ILE A 189 1.00 24.70 5.55
CA ILE A 189 2.06 25.67 5.81
C ILE A 189 3.29 25.32 4.98
N SER A 190 4.07 26.32 4.60
CA SER A 190 5.37 26.10 3.97
C SER A 190 6.45 25.93 5.04
N ASP A 191 7.11 24.76 5.04
CA ASP A 191 8.22 24.43 5.94
C ASP A 191 9.39 23.92 5.09
N ALA A 192 10.48 24.66 5.10
CA ALA A 192 11.69 24.38 4.30
C ALA A 192 11.38 24.07 2.82
N GLY A 193 10.45 24.82 2.21
CA GLY A 193 10.07 24.66 0.80
C GLY A 193 9.13 23.47 0.52
N LYS A 194 8.60 22.81 1.57
CA LYS A 194 7.63 21.73 1.45
C LYS A 194 6.32 22.12 2.12
N LEU A 195 5.20 21.79 1.48
CA LEU A 195 3.88 21.97 2.09
C LEU A 195 3.62 20.88 3.12
N ARG A 196 3.37 21.29 4.37
CA ARG A 196 3.09 20.41 5.50
C ARG A 196 1.72 20.72 6.12
N PRO A 197 0.98 19.71 6.57
CA PRO A 197 -0.27 19.93 7.28
C PRO A 197 0.01 20.44 8.70
N ARG A 198 -0.75 21.44 9.14
CA ARG A 198 -0.79 21.93 10.50
C ARG A 198 -2.24 21.84 10.98
N ALA A 199 -2.46 21.18 12.13
CA ALA A 199 -3.78 21.08 12.74
C ALA A 199 -4.31 22.46 13.14
N THR A 200 -5.60 22.67 12.90
CA THR A 200 -6.36 23.84 13.38
C THR A 200 -7.10 23.49 14.68
N GLU A 201 -7.93 24.39 15.19
CA GLU A 201 -8.82 24.13 16.34
C GLU A 201 -10.15 23.45 15.95
N GLN A 202 -10.42 23.30 14.67
CA GLN A 202 -11.66 22.69 14.17
C GLN A 202 -11.59 21.18 14.25
N THR A 203 -12.41 20.59 15.11
CA THR A 203 -12.51 19.15 15.30
C THR A 203 -13.90 18.64 14.94
N GLU A 204 -13.98 17.41 14.51
CA GLU A 204 -15.20 16.68 14.16
C GLU A 204 -15.12 15.27 14.75
N GLU A 205 -16.24 14.75 15.23
CA GLU A 205 -16.37 13.32 15.55
C GLU A 205 -17.05 12.63 14.37
N LEU A 206 -16.29 11.76 13.69
CA LEU A 206 -16.74 11.00 12.53
C LEU A 206 -17.19 9.61 13.00
N PRO A 207 -18.48 9.27 12.91
CA PRO A 207 -18.96 7.94 13.24
C PRO A 207 -18.39 6.92 12.25
N VAL A 208 -17.60 5.96 12.74
CA VAL A 208 -17.03 4.86 11.94
C VAL A 208 -16.92 3.62 12.81
N ASP A 209 -17.12 2.45 12.22
CA ASP A 209 -17.20 1.19 12.92
C ASP A 209 -15.96 0.32 12.65
N LEU A 210 -15.20 0.63 11.60
CA LEU A 210 -14.01 -0.10 11.14
C LEU A 210 -13.00 0.89 10.55
N VAL A 211 -11.72 0.71 10.82
CA VAL A 211 -10.65 1.59 10.36
C VAL A 211 -9.53 0.80 9.70
N PHE A 212 -9.11 1.22 8.50
CA PHE A 212 -7.90 0.77 7.84
C PHE A 212 -6.86 1.89 7.75
N ARG A 213 -5.70 1.66 8.37
CA ARG A 213 -4.58 2.61 8.42
C ARG A 213 -3.66 2.38 7.22
N SER A 214 -3.69 3.30 6.25
CA SER A 214 -2.85 3.30 5.04
C SER A 214 -1.88 4.49 5.03
N VAL A 215 -1.11 4.64 6.10
CA VAL A 215 -0.25 5.79 6.36
C VAL A 215 1.17 5.66 5.79
N GLY A 216 1.40 4.68 4.96
CA GLY A 216 2.67 4.37 4.28
C GLY A 216 3.41 3.20 4.91
N TYR A 217 4.32 2.63 4.12
CA TYR A 217 5.21 1.56 4.54
C TYR A 217 6.48 2.13 5.16
N ARG A 218 7.14 1.30 5.95
CA ARG A 218 8.47 1.55 6.48
C ARG A 218 9.31 0.29 6.31
N GLY A 219 10.57 0.44 5.88
CA GLY A 219 11.49 -0.68 5.83
C GLY A 219 11.77 -1.22 7.24
N LEU A 220 12.08 -2.50 7.30
CA LEU A 220 12.51 -3.17 8.52
C LEU A 220 14.02 -3.42 8.45
N PRO A 221 14.74 -3.36 9.58
CA PRO A 221 16.15 -3.69 9.61
C PRO A 221 16.38 -5.15 9.24
N THR A 222 17.46 -5.41 8.51
CA THR A 222 17.94 -6.75 8.23
C THR A 222 19.21 -6.96 9.04
N GLU A 223 19.28 -8.05 9.80
CA GLU A 223 20.43 -8.37 10.64
C GLU A 223 21.73 -8.38 9.82
N GLY A 224 22.76 -7.75 10.35
CA GLY A 224 24.07 -7.63 9.71
C GLY A 224 24.19 -6.54 8.65
N LEU A 225 23.12 -5.76 8.40
CA LEU A 225 23.15 -4.63 7.48
C LEU A 225 22.96 -3.29 8.22
N PRO A 226 23.66 -2.22 7.80
CA PRO A 226 23.37 -0.88 8.28
C PRO A 226 21.91 -0.49 8.00
N PHE A 227 21.28 0.18 8.97
CA PHE A 227 19.89 0.63 8.82
C PHE A 227 19.68 2.00 9.43
N ASN A 228 18.93 2.86 8.75
CA ASN A 228 18.53 4.16 9.25
C ASN A 228 17.11 4.08 9.81
N GLU A 229 16.98 4.02 11.14
CA GLU A 229 15.71 3.90 11.85
C GLU A 229 14.77 5.08 11.56
N SER A 230 15.27 6.30 11.41
CA SER A 230 14.41 7.47 11.21
C SER A 230 13.78 7.50 9.81
N TRP A 231 14.49 7.01 8.81
CA TRP A 231 14.05 6.99 7.40
C TRP A 231 13.47 5.63 6.98
N GLY A 232 13.74 4.56 7.75
CA GLY A 232 13.30 3.21 7.42
C GLY A 232 13.96 2.66 6.16
N VAL A 233 15.25 2.94 5.94
CA VAL A 233 16.00 2.55 4.75
C VAL A 233 17.40 2.07 5.09
N ILE A 234 18.03 1.32 4.18
CA ILE A 234 19.45 1.00 4.22
C ILE A 234 20.23 2.21 3.66
N PRO A 235 21.16 2.82 4.44
CA PRO A 235 21.99 3.93 3.96
C PRO A 235 22.80 3.52 2.74
N ASN A 236 22.80 4.35 1.70
CA ASN A 236 23.50 4.02 0.46
C ASN A 236 23.86 5.27 -0.36
N GLU A 237 24.82 5.09 -1.25
CA GLU A 237 25.17 6.05 -2.30
C GLU A 237 25.06 5.35 -3.66
N SER A 238 24.08 5.76 -4.48
CA SER A 238 23.79 5.14 -5.79
C SER A 238 23.63 3.61 -5.75
N GLY A 239 23.09 3.07 -4.66
CA GLY A 239 22.90 1.64 -4.45
C GLY A 239 24.03 0.92 -3.73
N ARG A 240 25.21 1.52 -3.53
CA ARG A 240 26.27 0.98 -2.67
C ARG A 240 25.90 1.23 -1.21
N VAL A 241 25.76 0.18 -0.42
CA VAL A 241 25.48 0.31 1.02
C VAL A 241 26.60 1.09 1.69
N THR A 242 26.25 2.07 2.52
CA THR A 242 27.21 2.89 3.27
C THR A 242 27.11 2.62 4.76
N ASP A 243 28.27 2.58 5.40
CA ASP A 243 28.39 2.52 6.85
C ASP A 243 28.03 3.90 7.46
N PRO A 244 27.06 4.01 8.36
CA PRO A 244 26.59 5.30 8.88
C PRO A 244 27.62 6.01 9.78
N GLU A 245 28.59 5.28 10.36
CA GLU A 245 29.62 5.85 11.24
C GLU A 245 30.78 6.45 10.45
N THR A 246 31.18 5.79 9.37
CA THR A 246 32.34 6.16 8.56
C THR A 246 31.99 6.90 7.26
N GLY A 247 30.74 6.79 6.81
CA GLY A 247 30.26 7.29 5.51
C GLY A 247 30.85 6.55 4.31
N ARG A 248 31.59 5.46 4.52
CA ARG A 248 32.24 4.69 3.44
C ARG A 248 31.34 3.59 2.94
N SER A 249 31.48 3.25 1.66
CA SER A 249 30.78 2.08 1.08
C SER A 249 31.25 0.78 1.73
N VAL A 250 30.27 -0.06 2.08
CA VAL A 250 30.52 -1.42 2.57
C VAL A 250 30.78 -2.31 1.35
N ARG A 251 32.01 -2.83 1.27
CA ARG A 251 32.48 -3.59 0.10
C ARG A 251 31.59 -4.79 -0.21
N GLY A 252 31.14 -4.89 -1.46
CA GLY A 252 30.33 -5.99 -1.95
C GLY A 252 28.86 -5.98 -1.51
N MET A 253 28.41 -4.90 -0.85
CA MET A 253 27.01 -4.77 -0.44
C MET A 253 26.28 -3.71 -1.26
N TYR A 254 25.13 -4.10 -1.83
CA TYR A 254 24.32 -3.25 -2.67
C TYR A 254 22.85 -3.34 -2.27
N VAL A 255 22.10 -2.28 -2.51
CA VAL A 255 20.69 -2.18 -2.18
C VAL A 255 19.91 -1.57 -3.33
N SER A 256 18.69 -2.05 -3.56
CA SER A 256 17.77 -1.55 -4.57
C SER A 256 16.34 -1.58 -4.07
N GLY A 257 15.47 -0.81 -4.70
CA GLY A 257 14.03 -0.76 -4.39
C GLY A 257 13.69 0.12 -3.20
N TRP A 258 12.56 -0.17 -2.57
CA TRP A 258 12.03 0.67 -1.48
C TRP A 258 12.93 0.76 -0.26
N ILE A 259 13.63 -0.31 0.07
CA ILE A 259 14.58 -0.29 1.20
C ILE A 259 15.79 0.61 0.95
N LYS A 260 16.09 0.93 -0.34
CA LYS A 260 17.12 1.89 -0.76
C LYS A 260 16.66 3.33 -0.61
N ARG A 261 15.45 3.68 -1.09
CA ARG A 261 14.99 5.07 -1.27
C ARG A 261 13.75 5.47 -0.47
N GLY A 262 13.19 4.54 0.31
CA GLY A 262 11.87 4.68 0.93
C GLY A 262 10.73 4.20 0.01
N PRO A 263 9.54 3.95 0.57
CA PRO A 263 8.39 3.37 -0.14
C PRO A 263 7.67 4.41 -1.00
N THR A 264 8.32 4.86 -2.06
CA THR A 264 7.82 5.85 -3.02
C THR A 264 7.84 5.32 -4.44
N GLY A 265 6.93 5.81 -5.28
CA GLY A 265 6.79 5.42 -6.68
C GLY A 265 6.05 4.10 -6.89
N VAL A 266 5.86 3.77 -8.16
CA VAL A 266 5.18 2.56 -8.65
C VAL A 266 6.18 1.52 -9.16
N ILE A 267 5.71 0.34 -9.60
CA ILE A 267 6.56 -0.75 -10.11
C ILE A 267 7.57 -0.24 -11.15
N GLY A 268 7.14 0.63 -12.08
CA GLY A 268 8.01 1.21 -13.11
C GLY A 268 9.20 2.03 -12.57
N THR A 269 9.05 2.65 -11.40
CA THR A 269 10.13 3.38 -10.72
C THR A 269 11.27 2.46 -10.30
N ASN A 270 10.98 1.21 -9.97
CA ASN A 270 11.97 0.21 -9.57
C ASN A 270 12.91 -0.18 -10.71
N LYS A 271 12.47 -0.08 -11.97
CA LYS A 271 13.33 -0.34 -13.13
C LYS A 271 14.52 0.64 -13.15
N LYS A 272 14.26 1.94 -13.02
CA LYS A 272 15.32 2.97 -12.98
C LYS A 272 16.25 2.76 -11.79
N ASP A 273 15.67 2.50 -10.63
CA ASP A 273 16.39 2.26 -9.39
C ASP A 273 17.30 1.01 -9.46
N GLY A 274 16.77 -0.10 -9.98
CA GLY A 274 17.54 -1.31 -10.24
C GLY A 274 18.67 -1.11 -11.25
N THR A 275 18.43 -0.34 -12.32
CA THR A 275 19.45 0.01 -13.31
C THR A 275 20.61 0.81 -12.71
N GLU A 276 20.31 1.79 -11.84
CA GLU A 276 21.34 2.55 -11.14
C GLU A 276 22.24 1.64 -10.28
N THR A 277 21.61 0.76 -9.48
CA THR A 277 22.35 -0.16 -8.60
C THR A 277 23.17 -1.17 -9.41
N ALA A 278 22.63 -1.73 -10.50
CA ALA A 278 23.35 -2.62 -11.39
C ALA A 278 24.53 -1.90 -12.08
N GLY A 279 24.38 -0.65 -12.47
CA GLY A 279 25.46 0.19 -12.99
C GLY A 279 26.60 0.33 -11.98
N ALA A 280 26.27 0.63 -10.71
CA ALA A 280 27.26 0.69 -9.62
C ALA A 280 28.01 -0.64 -9.43
N MET A 281 27.29 -1.78 -9.50
CA MET A 281 27.91 -3.10 -9.41
C MET A 281 28.89 -3.37 -10.57
N LEU A 282 28.51 -2.98 -11.80
CA LEU A 282 29.36 -3.14 -12.99
C LEU A 282 30.63 -2.27 -12.93
N GLU A 283 30.53 -1.04 -12.45
CA GLU A 283 31.67 -0.17 -12.22
C GLU A 283 32.64 -0.79 -11.22
N ASP A 284 32.12 -1.31 -10.10
CA ASP A 284 32.94 -1.93 -9.06
C ASP A 284 33.56 -3.25 -9.52
N ALA A 285 32.88 -4.01 -10.38
CA ALA A 285 33.39 -5.27 -10.96
C ALA A 285 34.66 -5.05 -11.81
N GLY A 286 34.81 -3.86 -12.39
CA GLY A 286 36.03 -3.46 -13.12
C GLY A 286 37.19 -2.99 -12.23
N SER A 287 36.99 -2.97 -10.91
CA SER A 287 37.94 -2.42 -9.93
C SER A 287 38.35 -3.46 -8.88
N SER A 288 39.21 -3.05 -7.93
CA SER A 288 39.55 -3.87 -6.76
C SER A 288 38.51 -3.84 -5.65
N SER A 289 37.33 -3.25 -5.92
CA SER A 289 36.24 -3.07 -4.93
C SER A 289 35.36 -4.30 -4.77
N VAL A 290 35.51 -5.33 -5.63
CA VAL A 290 34.78 -6.61 -5.51
C VAL A 290 35.33 -7.49 -4.40
N LEU A 291 34.46 -8.33 -3.85
CA LEU A 291 34.86 -9.38 -2.91
C LEU A 291 35.70 -10.46 -3.66
N ASP A 292 36.59 -11.08 -2.90
CA ASP A 292 37.33 -12.26 -3.35
C ASP A 292 36.79 -13.50 -2.60
N PRO A 293 35.76 -14.17 -3.14
CA PRO A 293 35.11 -15.26 -2.45
C PRO A 293 35.99 -16.52 -2.41
N ALA A 294 36.01 -17.20 -1.26
CA ALA A 294 36.74 -18.48 -1.11
C ALA A 294 36.18 -19.61 -2.01
N HIS A 295 34.89 -19.49 -2.37
CA HIS A 295 34.17 -20.43 -3.22
C HIS A 295 33.48 -19.68 -4.36
N PRO A 296 34.18 -19.35 -5.47
CA PRO A 296 33.62 -18.51 -6.55
C PRO A 296 32.65 -19.28 -7.46
N ASP A 297 32.57 -20.58 -7.36
CA ASP A 297 31.66 -21.42 -8.17
C ASP A 297 30.19 -21.22 -7.67
N PRO A 298 29.27 -20.78 -8.54
CA PRO A 298 27.85 -20.63 -8.18
C PRO A 298 27.21 -21.90 -7.62
N SER A 299 27.69 -23.10 -8.04
CA SER A 299 27.19 -24.39 -7.56
C SER A 299 27.43 -24.62 -6.07
N ALA A 300 28.48 -24.02 -5.49
CA ALA A 300 28.75 -24.09 -4.06
C ALA A 300 27.67 -23.33 -3.23
N LEU A 301 27.20 -22.20 -3.76
CA LEU A 301 26.10 -21.45 -3.13
C LEU A 301 24.76 -22.20 -3.25
N ASP A 302 24.47 -22.79 -4.42
CA ASP A 302 23.24 -23.57 -4.63
C ASP A 302 23.21 -24.78 -3.67
N ALA A 303 24.30 -25.49 -3.53
CA ALA A 303 24.43 -26.62 -2.60
C ALA A 303 24.17 -26.17 -1.13
N LEU A 304 24.81 -25.08 -0.71
CA LEU A 304 24.65 -24.53 0.64
C LEU A 304 23.19 -24.10 0.92
N VAL A 305 22.56 -23.45 -0.05
CA VAL A 305 21.15 -23.00 0.10
C VAL A 305 20.23 -24.21 0.20
N ARG A 306 20.42 -25.25 -0.62
CA ARG A 306 19.61 -26.49 -0.57
C ARG A 306 19.81 -27.26 0.72
N GLU A 307 21.01 -27.29 1.25
CA GLU A 307 21.31 -27.91 2.55
C GLU A 307 20.55 -27.19 3.68
N ARG A 308 20.58 -25.85 3.70
CA ARG A 308 19.96 -25.05 4.76
C ARG A 308 18.45 -24.86 4.59
N GLN A 309 17.97 -24.94 3.35
CA GLN A 309 16.57 -24.75 2.97
C GLN A 309 16.07 -25.91 2.11
N PRO A 310 15.85 -27.10 2.68
CA PRO A 310 15.47 -28.30 1.93
C PRO A 310 14.10 -28.17 1.23
N HIS A 311 13.31 -27.18 1.64
CA HIS A 311 12.01 -26.85 1.03
C HIS A 311 12.07 -25.60 0.14
N LEU A 312 13.24 -25.27 -0.38
CA LEU A 312 13.41 -24.18 -1.33
C LEU A 312 12.47 -24.37 -2.53
N VAL A 313 11.70 -23.31 -2.81
CA VAL A 313 10.88 -23.22 -4.01
C VAL A 313 11.65 -22.38 -5.05
N ASN A 314 11.97 -22.96 -6.18
CA ASN A 314 12.63 -22.27 -7.28
C ASN A 314 11.61 -21.72 -8.30
N TYR A 315 12.09 -21.05 -9.35
CA TYR A 315 11.21 -20.46 -10.37
C TYR A 315 10.37 -21.50 -11.12
N ALA A 316 10.92 -22.70 -11.39
CA ALA A 316 10.18 -23.77 -12.06
C ALA A 316 9.05 -24.30 -11.17
N ASP A 317 9.30 -24.45 -9.86
CA ASP A 317 8.27 -24.81 -8.89
C ASP A 317 7.17 -23.76 -8.80
N TRP A 318 7.57 -22.47 -8.76
CA TRP A 318 6.58 -21.37 -8.79
C TRP A 318 5.75 -21.39 -10.08
N SER A 319 6.37 -21.60 -11.25
CA SER A 319 5.65 -21.67 -12.53
C SER A 319 4.63 -22.80 -12.57
N ARG A 320 4.91 -23.93 -11.88
CA ARG A 320 3.96 -25.04 -11.74
C ARG A 320 2.78 -24.66 -10.86
N LEU A 321 3.02 -23.98 -9.73
CA LEU A 321 1.95 -23.45 -8.86
C LEU A 321 1.08 -22.44 -9.61
N ASP A 322 1.69 -21.51 -10.33
CA ASP A 322 1.00 -20.51 -11.15
C ASP A 322 0.08 -21.18 -12.19
N ALA A 323 0.57 -22.18 -12.90
CA ALA A 323 -0.24 -22.93 -13.87
C ALA A 323 -1.39 -23.70 -13.20
N LEU A 324 -1.19 -24.25 -12.03
CA LEU A 324 -2.25 -24.94 -11.27
C LEU A 324 -3.32 -23.94 -10.77
N GLU A 325 -2.94 -22.77 -10.30
CA GLU A 325 -3.87 -21.71 -9.89
C GLU A 325 -4.71 -21.21 -11.07
N GLN A 326 -4.09 -21.01 -12.23
CA GLN A 326 -4.79 -20.60 -13.47
C GLN A 326 -5.78 -21.69 -13.94
N ALA A 327 -5.35 -22.96 -13.98
CA ALA A 327 -6.23 -24.07 -14.33
C ALA A 327 -7.44 -24.22 -13.39
N ARG A 328 -7.27 -23.97 -12.09
CA ARG A 328 -8.37 -23.92 -11.13
C ARG A 328 -9.34 -22.78 -11.41
N GLY A 329 -8.81 -21.61 -11.76
CA GLY A 329 -9.61 -20.43 -12.07
C GLY A 329 -10.42 -20.59 -13.35
N GLU A 330 -9.83 -21.18 -14.39
CA GLU A 330 -10.46 -21.39 -15.70
C GLU A 330 -11.78 -22.16 -15.59
N ALA A 331 -11.85 -23.15 -14.71
CA ALA A 331 -13.05 -23.93 -14.44
C ALA A 331 -14.21 -23.08 -13.90
N GLY A 332 -13.92 -21.97 -13.22
CA GLY A 332 -14.90 -21.04 -12.63
C GLY A 332 -15.01 -19.70 -13.37
N GLY A 333 -14.36 -19.55 -14.54
CA GLY A 333 -14.35 -18.28 -15.30
C GLY A 333 -13.51 -17.18 -14.64
N ARG A 334 -12.59 -17.52 -13.74
CA ARG A 334 -11.72 -16.59 -13.01
C ARG A 334 -10.30 -16.63 -13.57
N PRO A 335 -9.51 -15.54 -13.43
CA PRO A 335 -8.11 -15.52 -13.85
C PRO A 335 -7.28 -16.61 -13.17
N ARG A 336 -7.54 -16.89 -11.88
CA ARG A 336 -6.93 -17.95 -11.07
C ARG A 336 -7.70 -18.18 -9.77
N VAL A 337 -7.48 -19.32 -9.15
CA VAL A 337 -7.82 -19.61 -7.75
C VAL A 337 -6.53 -19.88 -6.99
N LYS A 338 -6.18 -18.96 -6.09
CA LYS A 338 -4.90 -18.94 -5.39
C LYS A 338 -4.77 -20.06 -4.36
N PHE A 339 -3.57 -20.61 -4.23
CA PHE A 339 -3.18 -21.35 -3.03
C PHE A 339 -2.96 -20.34 -1.89
N VAL A 340 -3.59 -20.57 -0.77
CA VAL A 340 -3.50 -19.68 0.41
C VAL A 340 -2.82 -20.35 1.61
N SER A 341 -2.20 -21.52 1.40
CA SER A 341 -1.49 -22.29 2.42
C SER A 341 -0.17 -22.82 1.88
N ARG A 342 0.92 -22.60 2.63
CA ARG A 342 2.24 -23.20 2.30
C ARG A 342 2.20 -24.73 2.25
N ALA A 343 1.38 -25.35 3.09
CA ALA A 343 1.22 -26.81 3.11
C ALA A 343 0.57 -27.31 1.81
N GLU A 344 -0.49 -26.62 1.33
CA GLU A 344 -1.14 -26.95 0.06
C GLU A 344 -0.21 -26.74 -1.13
N MET A 345 0.56 -25.64 -1.16
CA MET A 345 1.57 -25.37 -2.22
C MET A 345 2.60 -26.50 -2.28
N ARG A 346 3.14 -26.93 -1.13
CA ARG A 346 4.10 -28.05 -1.08
C ARG A 346 3.49 -29.36 -1.52
N ALA A 347 2.27 -29.67 -1.08
CA ALA A 347 1.56 -30.88 -1.50
C ALA A 347 1.32 -30.91 -3.02
N ALA A 348 0.92 -29.78 -3.60
CA ALA A 348 0.74 -29.64 -5.04
C ALA A 348 2.05 -29.86 -5.83
N LEU A 349 3.17 -29.32 -5.33
CA LEU A 349 4.50 -29.54 -5.93
C LEU A 349 4.97 -31.00 -5.80
N ALA A 350 4.62 -31.69 -4.75
CA ALA A 350 4.99 -33.09 -4.52
C ALA A 350 4.15 -34.08 -5.35
N ALA A 351 2.90 -33.70 -5.70
CA ALA A 351 1.97 -34.56 -6.45
C ALA A 351 2.17 -34.50 -7.98
N SER A 352 2.94 -33.59 -8.46
CA SER A 352 3.28 -33.38 -9.87
C SER A 352 4.70 -33.81 -10.12
#